data_4ec07603f805b947f97e95b497df112f
#
_entry.id   4ec07603f805b947f97e95b497df112f
#
_cell.length_a   1.000
_cell.length_b   1.000
_cell.length_c   1.000
_cell.angle_alpha   90.00
_cell.angle_beta   90.00
_cell.angle_gamma   90.00
#
_symmetry.space_group_name_H-M   'P 1'
#
loop_
_entity.id
_entity.type
_entity.pdbx_description
1 polymer ?
#
loop_
_entity_poly.entity_id
_entity_poly.type
_entity_poly.pdbx_seq_one_letter_code
_entity_poly.pdbx_strand_id
1 'polypeptide(L)'
;MLSVFRCGAGDSPASAACNRYLLPLLTLVCAIVLTSGVLPAATPTCSLVAGWAPQGDARSYQAENLFEYMDGNAEGYVLYGFLSMRGVTCVKNGVTLVIDVSDFGDSDSSFGMFSANRDLRLPASKLGMGGQIVPRRAIFTKGQYYVEIAANPEGDHTSTLQSWTAALEKTVEGSSDPPAALSWFPSEKQQSLRLVPESVLGIRLLKRGYVAQYDIGKAFVVMEASAESAIALMAKLRGRFAGTTAVAIADDAFKLDDKYLGQVSIFRKGRYVAGYGNVAAGQDPVSLARALAGRLP
;
A
#
# COMPACT_ATOMS: atom_id res chain seq x y z
N MET A 1 22.52 -59.50 -16.68
CA MET A 1 22.38 -60.60 -17.69
C MET A 1 22.68 -59.99 -19.03
N LEU A 2 23.79 -60.46 -19.61
CA LEU A 2 24.25 -60.12 -20.95
C LEU A 2 23.30 -60.68 -22.01
N SER A 3 23.16 -60.02 -23.13
CA SER A 3 23.12 -60.68 -24.41
C SER A 3 23.59 -59.76 -25.53
N VAL A 4 24.72 -60.12 -26.05
CA VAL A 4 25.41 -59.64 -27.22
C VAL A 4 24.79 -60.37 -28.43
N PHE A 5 24.59 -59.71 -29.57
CA PHE A 5 24.63 -60.36 -30.86
C PHE A 5 25.38 -59.49 -31.91
N ARG A 6 26.14 -60.24 -32.69
CA ARG A 6 27.35 -59.92 -33.47
C ARG A 6 27.03 -59.85 -34.98
N CYS A 7 27.80 -59.01 -35.64
CA CYS A 7 28.14 -58.90 -37.05
C CYS A 7 27.67 -59.92 -38.09
N GLY A 8 27.39 -59.41 -39.29
CA GLY A 8 27.51 -60.09 -40.54
C GLY A 8 28.00 -59.13 -41.63
N ALA A 9 29.20 -59.36 -42.16
CA ALA A 9 29.81 -58.62 -43.21
C ALA A 9 29.30 -59.13 -44.59
N GLY A 10 29.29 -58.27 -45.59
CA GLY A 10 28.99 -58.59 -47.00
C GLY A 10 29.35 -57.46 -47.93
N ASP A 11 30.20 -57.71 -48.82
CA ASP A 11 31.03 -56.92 -49.75
C ASP A 11 30.31 -56.02 -50.75
N SER A 12 31.03 -54.95 -51.11
CA SER A 12 30.98 -53.92 -52.16
C SER A 12 30.53 -54.33 -53.56
N PRO A 13 30.40 -53.45 -54.63
CA PRO A 13 30.76 -52.01 -54.67
C PRO A 13 29.84 -51.09 -55.52
N ALA A 14 30.17 -49.79 -55.41
CA ALA A 14 30.04 -48.73 -56.43
C ALA A 14 28.67 -48.14 -56.81
N SER A 15 28.41 -46.90 -56.51
CA SER A 15 28.58 -45.74 -57.39
C SER A 15 27.92 -44.46 -56.82
N ALA A 16 28.65 -43.36 -57.03
CA ALA A 16 28.24 -41.98 -57.27
C ALA A 16 27.37 -41.20 -56.25
N ALA A 17 28.07 -40.30 -55.65
CA ALA A 17 27.76 -38.86 -55.43
C ALA A 17 26.30 -38.42 -55.28
N CYS A 18 26.00 -37.90 -54.10
CA CYS A 18 25.39 -36.56 -54.00
C CYS A 18 25.60 -35.93 -52.59
N ASN A 19 26.44 -34.93 -52.64
CA ASN A 19 26.77 -34.07 -51.47
C ASN A 19 25.58 -33.19 -51.17
N ARG A 20 24.95 -33.36 -50.01
CA ARG A 20 24.05 -32.36 -49.44
C ARG A 20 24.40 -32.17 -47.97
N TYR A 21 25.11 -31.09 -47.72
CA TYR A 21 25.33 -30.54 -46.38
C TYR A 21 24.01 -30.11 -45.79
N LEU A 22 23.49 -30.84 -44.81
CA LEU A 22 22.46 -30.41 -43.90
C LEU A 22 23.18 -29.83 -42.68
N LEU A 23 23.28 -28.50 -42.64
CA LEU A 23 23.60 -27.79 -41.41
C LEU A 23 22.41 -27.94 -40.44
N PRO A 24 22.63 -28.34 -39.20
CA PRO A 24 21.61 -28.16 -38.18
C PRO A 24 21.53 -26.66 -37.81
N LEU A 25 20.38 -26.04 -38.08
CA LEU A 25 20.02 -24.75 -37.51
C LEU A 25 19.98 -24.92 -35.99
N LEU A 26 21.03 -24.50 -35.31
CA LEU A 26 20.98 -24.22 -33.87
C LEU A 26 20.15 -22.96 -33.65
N THR A 27 18.86 -23.10 -33.36
CA THR A 27 18.03 -22.01 -32.89
C THR A 27 18.48 -21.66 -31.49
N LEU A 28 19.32 -20.63 -31.40
CA LEU A 28 19.67 -19.97 -30.14
C LEU A 28 18.42 -19.25 -29.62
N VAL A 29 17.66 -19.92 -28.73
CA VAL A 29 16.59 -19.28 -27.98
C VAL A 29 17.26 -18.38 -26.94
N CYS A 30 17.43 -17.10 -27.30
CA CYS A 30 17.84 -16.06 -26.37
C CYS A 30 16.68 -15.82 -25.40
N ALA A 31 16.70 -16.49 -24.25
CA ALA A 31 15.79 -16.19 -23.14
C ALA A 31 16.13 -14.80 -22.65
N ILE A 32 15.35 -13.79 -23.10
CA ILE A 32 15.36 -12.46 -22.52
C ILE A 32 14.77 -12.60 -21.11
N VAL A 33 15.63 -12.74 -20.13
CA VAL A 33 15.26 -12.58 -18.71
C VAL A 33 14.90 -11.11 -18.55
N LEU A 34 13.61 -10.79 -18.62
CA LEU A 34 13.08 -9.52 -18.17
C LEU A 34 13.29 -9.46 -16.66
N THR A 35 14.46 -9.01 -16.24
CA THR A 35 14.64 -8.54 -14.89
C THR A 35 13.73 -7.33 -14.76
N SER A 36 12.60 -7.48 -14.07
CA SER A 36 11.80 -6.37 -13.59
C SER A 36 12.70 -5.60 -12.63
N GLY A 37 13.49 -4.70 -13.17
CA GLY A 37 14.26 -3.75 -12.40
C GLY A 37 13.21 -2.91 -11.65
N VAL A 38 13.11 -3.10 -10.35
CA VAL A 38 12.48 -2.13 -9.47
C VAL A 38 13.26 -0.84 -9.68
N LEU A 39 12.67 0.11 -10.40
CA LEU A 39 13.26 1.43 -10.56
C LEU A 39 13.48 1.99 -9.15
N PRO A 40 14.69 2.46 -8.82
CA PRO A 40 14.95 2.99 -7.50
C PRO A 40 14.06 4.20 -7.27
N ALA A 41 13.47 4.29 -6.07
CA ALA A 41 12.72 5.47 -5.62
C ALA A 41 13.51 6.73 -6.01
N ALA A 42 12.80 7.74 -6.56
CA ALA A 42 13.43 8.99 -6.95
C ALA A 42 14.22 9.54 -5.76
N THR A 43 15.53 9.55 -5.87
CA THR A 43 16.40 10.11 -4.82
C THR A 43 16.21 11.62 -4.83
N PRO A 44 15.70 12.25 -3.76
CA PRO A 44 15.58 13.70 -3.71
C PRO A 44 16.95 14.34 -3.84
N THR A 45 17.04 15.49 -4.51
CA THR A 45 18.29 16.25 -4.63
C THR A 45 18.04 17.72 -4.28
N CYS A 46 19.03 18.36 -3.66
CA CYS A 46 18.90 19.77 -3.28
C CYS A 46 18.85 20.73 -4.47
N SER A 47 19.34 20.31 -5.63
CA SER A 47 19.27 21.08 -6.89
C SER A 47 17.86 21.17 -7.50
N LEU A 48 16.90 20.42 -6.97
CA LEU A 48 15.51 20.42 -7.45
C LEU A 48 14.86 21.81 -7.32
N VAL A 49 15.24 22.57 -6.30
CA VAL A 49 14.82 23.96 -6.12
C VAL A 49 16.07 24.86 -6.11
N ALA A 50 16.10 25.85 -6.96
CA ALA A 50 17.29 26.70 -7.15
C ALA A 50 17.77 27.38 -5.87
N GLY A 51 19.10 27.39 -5.71
CA GLY A 51 19.80 28.07 -4.62
C GLY A 51 19.87 27.26 -3.31
N TRP A 52 19.44 26.01 -3.29
CA TRP A 52 19.65 25.10 -2.17
C TRP A 52 20.92 24.25 -2.38
N ALA A 53 21.63 23.99 -1.32
CA ALA A 53 22.85 23.19 -1.32
C ALA A 53 22.70 21.98 -0.37
N PRO A 54 23.33 20.84 -0.65
CA PRO A 54 23.32 19.69 0.25
C PRO A 54 24.12 19.99 1.53
N GLN A 55 23.63 19.44 2.65
CA GLN A 55 24.33 19.41 3.94
C GLN A 55 24.48 17.96 4.38
N GLY A 56 25.72 17.47 4.40
CA GLY A 56 26.04 16.06 4.67
C GLY A 56 25.69 15.14 3.50
N ASP A 57 25.80 13.84 3.76
CA ASP A 57 25.57 12.79 2.78
C ASP A 57 24.08 12.48 2.61
N ALA A 58 23.72 11.95 1.45
CA ALA A 58 22.39 11.40 1.23
C ALA A 58 22.18 10.16 2.13
N ARG A 59 20.97 10.05 2.68
CA ARG A 59 20.58 8.94 3.56
C ARG A 59 19.90 7.85 2.73
N SER A 60 20.10 6.59 3.12
CA SER A 60 19.38 5.44 2.56
C SER A 60 19.20 4.40 3.65
N TYR A 61 17.92 3.99 3.86
CA TYR A 61 17.56 3.00 4.85
C TYR A 61 16.62 1.96 4.23
N GLN A 62 16.70 0.75 4.75
CA GLN A 62 15.79 -0.38 4.46
C GLN A 62 15.01 -0.71 5.74
N ALA A 63 14.03 -1.61 5.64
CA ALA A 63 13.19 -1.96 6.78
C ALA A 63 14.01 -2.47 8.00
N GLU A 64 15.12 -3.16 7.74
CA GLU A 64 15.97 -3.78 8.76
C GLU A 64 16.76 -2.78 9.59
N ASN A 65 17.07 -1.60 9.02
CA ASN A 65 17.93 -0.59 9.68
C ASN A 65 17.27 0.79 9.82
N LEU A 66 15.97 0.92 9.53
CA LEU A 66 15.24 2.18 9.66
C LEU A 66 15.27 2.73 11.10
N PHE A 67 15.33 1.84 12.10
CA PHE A 67 15.40 2.21 13.51
C PHE A 67 16.65 3.03 13.87
N GLU A 68 17.75 2.89 13.12
CA GLU A 68 18.96 3.69 13.32
C GLU A 68 18.73 5.18 13.05
N TYR A 69 17.72 5.50 12.26
CA TYR A 69 17.36 6.87 11.89
C TYR A 69 16.13 7.40 12.63
N MET A 70 15.10 6.57 12.80
CA MET A 70 13.79 7.00 13.31
C MET A 70 13.50 6.51 14.73
N ASP A 71 14.39 5.76 15.37
CA ASP A 71 14.16 5.13 16.68
C ASP A 71 12.80 4.42 16.73
N GLY A 72 12.01 4.63 17.79
CA GLY A 72 10.69 4.03 17.97
C GLY A 72 9.65 4.38 16.90
N ASN A 73 9.86 5.43 16.11
CA ASN A 73 8.96 5.77 15.00
C ASN A 73 9.04 4.79 13.83
N ALA A 74 10.15 4.06 13.69
CA ALA A 74 10.36 3.06 12.64
C ALA A 74 9.28 1.97 12.66
N GLU A 75 8.80 1.55 13.85
CA GLU A 75 7.74 0.54 13.97
C GLU A 75 6.47 0.96 13.21
N GLY A 76 6.08 2.24 13.31
CA GLY A 76 4.94 2.78 12.57
C GLY A 76 5.08 2.62 11.06
N TYR A 77 6.27 2.86 10.52
CA TYR A 77 6.55 2.67 9.08
C TYR A 77 6.49 1.20 8.68
N VAL A 78 7.11 0.32 9.46
CA VAL A 78 7.14 -1.13 9.20
C VAL A 78 5.73 -1.72 9.21
N LEU A 79 4.86 -1.28 10.11
CA LEU A 79 3.45 -1.71 10.16
C LEU A 79 2.68 -1.40 8.87
N TYR A 80 3.02 -0.33 8.17
CA TYR A 80 2.43 0.01 6.87
C TYR A 80 3.13 -0.68 5.69
N GLY A 81 4.14 -1.52 5.92
CA GLY A 81 4.84 -2.24 4.86
C GLY A 81 5.98 -1.45 4.22
N PHE A 82 6.66 -0.60 5.01
CA PHE A 82 7.84 0.13 4.56
C PHE A 82 8.90 -0.80 3.95
N LEU A 83 9.43 -0.43 2.80
CA LEU A 83 10.48 -1.16 2.10
C LEU A 83 11.83 -0.43 2.16
N SER A 84 11.84 0.84 1.79
CA SER A 84 13.07 1.63 1.76
C SER A 84 12.79 3.13 1.89
N MET A 85 13.81 3.89 2.24
CA MET A 85 13.78 5.35 2.28
C MET A 85 15.06 5.92 1.68
N ARG A 86 14.93 7.05 0.99
CA ARG A 86 16.03 7.89 0.56
C ARG A 86 15.78 9.32 1.00
N GLY A 87 16.82 9.96 1.54
CA GLY A 87 16.67 11.30 2.06
C GLY A 87 17.90 12.17 1.84
N VAL A 88 17.70 13.48 1.89
CA VAL A 88 18.74 14.50 1.83
C VAL A 88 18.43 15.61 2.83
N THR A 89 19.47 16.29 3.26
CA THR A 89 19.36 17.54 4.00
C THR A 89 19.82 18.68 3.11
N CYS A 90 18.97 19.69 2.93
CA CYS A 90 19.24 20.83 2.07
C CYS A 90 19.23 22.13 2.87
N VAL A 91 20.16 23.04 2.55
CA VAL A 91 20.30 24.31 3.25
C VAL A 91 20.26 25.50 2.31
N LYS A 92 19.63 26.61 2.75
CA LYS A 92 19.61 27.90 2.07
C LYS A 92 19.29 29.00 3.07
N ASN A 93 20.13 30.05 3.10
CA ASN A 93 19.91 31.24 3.92
C ASN A 93 19.55 30.96 5.39
N GLY A 94 20.24 30.01 6.02
CA GLY A 94 20.01 29.62 7.40
C GLY A 94 18.78 28.69 7.63
N VAL A 95 18.05 28.36 6.58
CA VAL A 95 16.96 27.36 6.64
C VAL A 95 17.52 26.00 6.24
N THR A 96 17.17 24.98 7.01
CA THR A 96 17.49 23.57 6.74
C THR A 96 16.20 22.80 6.47
N LEU A 97 16.18 22.05 5.38
CA LEU A 97 15.11 21.09 5.08
C LEU A 97 15.65 19.67 5.14
N VAL A 98 14.99 18.83 5.90
CA VAL A 98 15.19 17.38 5.91
C VAL A 98 14.10 16.78 5.03
N ILE A 99 14.49 16.12 3.95
CA ILE A 99 13.57 15.61 2.93
C ILE A 99 13.76 14.11 2.84
N ASP A 100 12.69 13.35 3.07
CA ASP A 100 12.68 11.90 3.02
C ASP A 100 11.57 11.40 2.08
N VAL A 101 11.93 10.45 1.21
CA VAL A 101 11.03 9.75 0.29
C VAL A 101 11.05 8.28 0.65
N SER A 102 9.93 7.79 1.17
CA SER A 102 9.75 6.42 1.65
C SER A 102 8.91 5.62 0.67
N ASP A 103 9.39 4.42 0.33
CA ASP A 103 8.72 3.43 -0.51
C ASP A 103 7.98 2.42 0.35
N PHE A 104 6.69 2.22 0.06
CA PHE A 104 5.81 1.27 0.74
C PHE A 104 5.33 0.14 -0.18
N GLY A 105 5.82 0.07 -1.41
CA GLY A 105 5.53 -0.98 -2.38
C GLY A 105 4.14 -0.91 -3.03
N ASP A 106 3.18 -0.25 -2.40
CA ASP A 106 1.82 -0.04 -2.96
C ASP A 106 1.17 1.27 -2.49
N SER A 107 0.18 1.72 -3.24
CA SER A 107 -0.51 2.99 -3.02
C SER A 107 -1.40 3.00 -1.77
N ASP A 108 -1.96 1.86 -1.38
CA ASP A 108 -2.78 1.78 -0.16
C ASP A 108 -1.91 1.97 1.09
N SER A 109 -0.72 1.36 1.11
CA SER A 109 0.25 1.47 2.20
C SER A 109 0.78 2.90 2.35
N SER A 110 1.22 3.52 1.26
CA SER A 110 1.71 4.91 1.28
C SER A 110 0.61 5.89 1.67
N PHE A 111 -0.63 5.71 1.17
CA PHE A 111 -1.78 6.48 1.60
C PHE A 111 -2.13 6.22 3.06
N GLY A 112 -2.00 4.99 3.52
CA GLY A 112 -2.16 4.60 4.92
C GLY A 112 -1.22 5.39 5.82
N MET A 113 0.07 5.42 5.47
CA MET A 113 1.08 6.20 6.19
C MET A 113 0.76 7.69 6.20
N PHE A 114 0.38 8.27 5.05
CA PHE A 114 -0.07 9.66 4.98
C PHE A 114 -1.27 9.91 5.88
N SER A 115 -2.31 9.07 5.80
CA SER A 115 -3.56 9.25 6.57
C SER A 115 -3.36 9.12 8.09
N ALA A 116 -2.34 8.37 8.52
CA ALA A 116 -1.96 8.24 9.93
C ALA A 116 -1.19 9.46 10.45
N ASN A 117 -0.44 10.15 9.57
CA ASN A 117 0.47 11.23 9.95
C ASN A 117 -0.10 12.65 9.73
N ARG A 118 -1.20 12.78 8.98
CA ARG A 118 -1.83 14.09 8.79
C ARG A 118 -2.60 14.53 10.03
N ASP A 119 -2.61 15.82 10.31
CA ASP A 119 -3.51 16.42 11.31
C ASP A 119 -4.90 16.64 10.69
N LEU A 120 -5.90 15.91 11.15
CA LEU A 120 -7.28 15.99 10.64
C LEU A 120 -7.97 17.34 10.92
N ARG A 121 -7.45 18.13 11.88
CA ARG A 121 -7.96 19.47 12.20
C ARG A 121 -7.54 20.54 11.19
N LEU A 122 -6.53 20.23 10.38
CA LEU A 122 -5.96 21.14 9.39
C LEU A 122 -6.36 20.72 7.97
N PRO A 123 -6.48 21.68 7.06
CA PRO A 123 -6.88 21.39 5.69
C PRO A 123 -5.87 20.49 4.97
N ALA A 124 -6.38 19.63 4.09
CA ALA A 124 -5.56 18.89 3.15
C ALA A 124 -5.16 19.77 1.96
N SER A 125 -3.99 19.48 1.39
CA SER A 125 -3.48 20.08 0.16
C SER A 125 -3.71 19.14 -1.02
N LYS A 126 -3.97 19.70 -2.22
CA LYS A 126 -4.08 18.93 -3.47
C LYS A 126 -2.66 18.60 -3.99
N LEU A 127 -2.04 17.57 -3.41
CA LEU A 127 -0.72 17.05 -3.76
C LEU A 127 -0.81 15.55 -3.87
N GLY A 128 -0.43 14.98 -5.00
CA GLY A 128 -0.51 13.54 -5.25
C GLY A 128 -1.88 12.96 -4.92
N MET A 129 -1.91 11.80 -4.24
CA MET A 129 -3.13 11.18 -3.71
C MET A 129 -3.68 11.89 -2.46
N GLY A 130 -2.85 12.68 -1.79
CA GLY A 130 -3.17 13.48 -0.62
C GLY A 130 -1.93 14.17 -0.08
N GLY A 131 -2.09 15.39 0.44
CA GLY A 131 -1.02 16.17 1.02
C GLY A 131 -1.47 17.07 2.15
N GLN A 132 -0.52 17.55 2.94
CA GLN A 132 -0.72 18.56 3.96
C GLN A 132 0.55 19.39 4.12
N ILE A 133 0.40 20.71 4.19
CA ILE A 133 1.49 21.63 4.42
C ILE A 133 1.14 22.50 5.64
N VAL A 134 2.03 22.48 6.61
CA VAL A 134 1.96 23.29 7.84
C VAL A 134 3.29 24.06 7.98
N PRO A 135 3.40 25.06 8.87
CA PRO A 135 4.56 25.98 8.87
C PRO A 135 5.95 25.32 8.90
N ARG A 136 6.09 24.14 9.49
CA ARG A 136 7.39 23.47 9.64
C ARG A 136 7.46 22.08 9.02
N ARG A 137 6.34 21.60 8.43
CA ARG A 137 6.29 20.25 7.88
C ARG A 137 5.40 20.21 6.66
N ALA A 138 5.82 19.48 5.65
CA ALA A 138 4.96 19.09 4.56
C ALA A 138 5.01 17.57 4.39
N ILE A 139 3.87 16.97 4.12
CA ILE A 139 3.74 15.55 3.80
C ILE A 139 2.84 15.39 2.58
N PHE A 140 3.16 14.44 1.73
CA PHE A 140 2.25 13.99 0.68
C PHE A 140 2.53 12.54 0.28
N THR A 141 1.59 11.95 -0.46
CA THR A 141 1.73 10.60 -0.99
C THR A 141 1.37 10.55 -2.46
N LYS A 142 2.13 9.77 -3.26
CA LYS A 142 1.91 9.58 -4.69
C LYS A 142 2.37 8.18 -5.10
N GLY A 143 1.49 7.40 -5.74
CA GLY A 143 1.78 6.00 -5.99
C GLY A 143 2.14 5.27 -4.70
N GLN A 144 3.23 4.53 -4.71
CA GLN A 144 3.74 3.79 -3.54
C GLN A 144 4.59 4.63 -2.58
N TYR A 145 4.78 5.92 -2.87
CA TYR A 145 5.71 6.77 -2.12
C TYR A 145 4.99 7.69 -1.15
N TYR A 146 5.56 7.81 0.05
CA TYR A 146 5.24 8.82 1.05
C TYR A 146 6.43 9.77 1.19
N VAL A 147 6.16 11.06 1.10
CA VAL A 147 7.17 12.11 1.16
C VAL A 147 6.94 12.95 2.40
N GLU A 148 8.01 13.20 3.15
CA GLU A 148 8.03 14.10 4.28
C GLU A 148 9.15 15.13 4.16
N ILE A 149 8.83 16.39 4.47
CA ILE A 149 9.78 17.50 4.53
C ILE A 149 9.63 18.17 5.88
N ALA A 150 10.71 18.22 6.65
CA ALA A 150 10.77 18.98 7.90
C ALA A 150 11.67 20.21 7.72
N ALA A 151 11.21 21.37 8.21
CA ALA A 151 11.92 22.66 8.11
C ALA A 151 12.41 23.14 9.47
N ASN A 152 13.64 23.63 9.52
CA ASN A 152 14.31 24.25 10.67
C ASN A 152 14.99 25.57 10.25
N PRO A 153 15.19 26.52 11.16
CA PRO A 153 14.74 26.59 12.55
C PRO A 153 13.21 26.79 12.70
N GLU A 154 12.74 27.05 13.91
CA GLU A 154 11.34 27.43 14.16
C GLU A 154 10.95 28.67 13.36
N GLY A 155 9.72 28.66 12.83
CA GLY A 155 9.21 29.73 11.99
C GLY A 155 8.18 29.24 10.98
N ASP A 156 7.66 30.14 10.17
CA ASP A 156 6.76 29.82 9.07
C ASP A 156 7.56 29.64 7.78
N HIS A 157 7.65 28.41 7.33
CA HIS A 157 8.30 27.98 6.09
C HIS A 157 7.30 27.54 5.02
N THR A 158 6.01 27.88 5.17
CA THR A 158 4.92 27.39 4.29
C THR A 158 5.22 27.62 2.81
N SER A 159 5.68 28.81 2.42
CA SER A 159 5.98 29.14 1.00
C SER A 159 7.15 28.31 0.46
N THR A 160 8.17 28.07 1.29
CA THR A 160 9.32 27.21 0.95
C THR A 160 8.84 25.77 0.77
N LEU A 161 8.05 25.27 1.70
CA LEU A 161 7.51 23.90 1.66
C LEU A 161 6.59 23.70 0.45
N GLN A 162 5.77 24.70 0.09
CA GLN A 162 4.95 24.68 -1.14
C GLN A 162 5.81 24.55 -2.40
N SER A 163 6.90 25.31 -2.48
CA SER A 163 7.81 25.25 -3.63
C SER A 163 8.47 23.88 -3.75
N TRP A 164 8.90 23.30 -2.63
CA TRP A 164 9.55 22.01 -2.58
C TRP A 164 8.60 20.86 -2.87
N THR A 165 7.41 20.86 -2.29
CA THR A 165 6.40 19.82 -2.56
C THR A 165 5.97 19.82 -4.02
N ALA A 166 5.75 20.98 -4.62
CA ALA A 166 5.41 21.09 -6.04
C ALA A 166 6.52 20.60 -6.98
N ALA A 167 7.79 20.76 -6.59
CA ALA A 167 8.92 20.25 -7.34
C ALA A 167 9.07 18.74 -7.18
N LEU A 168 8.98 18.22 -5.94
CA LEU A 168 9.08 16.79 -5.64
C LEU A 168 7.92 15.99 -6.25
N GLU A 169 6.69 16.51 -6.23
CA GLU A 169 5.54 15.83 -6.82
C GLU A 169 5.75 15.50 -8.31
N LYS A 170 6.49 16.34 -9.04
CA LYS A 170 6.80 16.10 -10.45
C LYS A 170 7.84 15.02 -10.67
N THR A 171 8.72 14.77 -9.68
CA THR A 171 9.81 13.80 -9.77
C THR A 171 9.46 12.45 -9.15
N VAL A 172 8.53 12.42 -8.20
CA VAL A 172 8.03 11.19 -7.59
C VAL A 172 7.09 10.50 -8.58
N GLU A 173 7.37 9.23 -8.86
CA GLU A 173 6.59 8.40 -9.79
C GLU A 173 5.27 7.92 -9.17
N GLY A 174 4.37 7.42 -10.01
CA GLY A 174 3.10 6.83 -9.63
C GLY A 174 1.89 7.72 -9.87
N SER A 175 0.71 7.15 -9.66
CA SER A 175 -0.56 7.86 -9.82
C SER A 175 -0.79 8.85 -8.68
N SER A 176 -1.45 9.97 -9.03
CA SER A 176 -2.03 10.90 -8.06
C SER A 176 -3.50 10.58 -7.75
N ASP A 177 -4.06 9.53 -8.35
CA ASP A 177 -5.43 9.10 -8.04
C ASP A 177 -5.46 8.44 -6.66
N PRO A 178 -6.36 8.86 -5.77
CA PRO A 178 -6.47 8.24 -4.46
C PRO A 178 -6.91 6.77 -4.55
N PRO A 179 -6.61 5.94 -3.53
CA PRO A 179 -7.06 4.55 -3.50
C PRO A 179 -8.56 4.42 -3.76
N ALA A 180 -8.95 3.48 -4.64
CA ALA A 180 -10.35 3.26 -5.00
C ALA A 180 -11.24 2.99 -3.77
N ALA A 181 -10.68 2.41 -2.73
CA ALA A 181 -11.35 2.14 -1.46
C ALA A 181 -11.97 3.39 -0.82
N LEU A 182 -11.44 4.59 -1.07
CA LEU A 182 -11.99 5.82 -0.49
C LEU A 182 -13.40 6.12 -1.00
N SER A 183 -13.74 5.71 -2.23
CA SER A 183 -15.06 5.89 -2.83
C SER A 183 -16.14 4.93 -2.29
N TRP A 184 -15.74 3.84 -1.62
CA TRP A 184 -16.68 2.86 -1.07
C TRP A 184 -17.43 3.37 0.15
N PHE A 185 -16.89 4.36 0.84
CA PHE A 185 -17.47 4.91 2.05
C PHE A 185 -18.36 6.13 1.73
N PRO A 186 -19.51 6.28 2.40
CA PRO A 186 -20.28 7.52 2.31
C PRO A 186 -19.44 8.72 2.72
N SER A 187 -19.44 9.78 1.89
CA SER A 187 -18.71 11.02 2.23
C SER A 187 -19.46 11.92 3.19
N GLU A 188 -20.77 11.78 3.26
CA GLU A 188 -21.63 12.59 4.13
C GLU A 188 -21.34 12.34 5.61
N LYS A 189 -21.05 13.41 6.35
CA LYS A 189 -20.71 13.37 7.79
C LYS A 189 -19.52 12.47 8.14
N GLN A 190 -18.66 12.18 7.15
CA GLN A 190 -17.43 11.45 7.37
C GLN A 190 -16.42 12.34 8.11
N GLN A 191 -16.02 11.92 9.30
CA GLN A 191 -15.05 12.65 10.13
C GLN A 191 -13.62 12.28 9.77
N SER A 192 -13.38 11.01 9.45
CA SER A 192 -12.07 10.53 9.03
C SER A 192 -12.21 9.27 8.18
N LEU A 193 -11.21 9.02 7.34
CA LEU A 193 -11.04 7.79 6.59
C LEU A 193 -9.55 7.48 6.52
N ARG A 194 -9.16 6.29 6.96
CA ARG A 194 -7.76 5.87 7.03
C ARG A 194 -7.62 4.37 6.81
N LEU A 195 -6.48 3.95 6.30
CA LEU A 195 -6.07 2.54 6.35
C LEU A 195 -5.55 2.24 7.77
N VAL A 196 -6.01 1.14 8.35
CA VAL A 196 -5.54 0.60 9.62
C VAL A 196 -4.79 -0.69 9.31
N PRO A 197 -3.47 -0.78 9.55
CA PRO A 197 -2.66 -1.91 9.11
C PRO A 197 -2.95 -3.18 9.92
N GLU A 198 -3.26 -3.03 11.21
CA GLU A 198 -3.53 -4.15 12.12
C GLU A 198 -4.73 -3.88 13.03
N SER A 199 -5.40 -4.94 13.44
CA SER A 199 -6.47 -4.87 14.46
C SER A 199 -7.57 -3.86 14.11
N VAL A 200 -8.12 -3.92 12.89
CA VAL A 200 -9.24 -3.07 12.46
C VAL A 200 -10.37 -3.17 13.49
N LEU A 201 -10.86 -2.02 13.99
CA LEU A 201 -11.78 -1.92 15.14
C LEU A 201 -11.31 -2.65 16.42
N GLY A 202 -10.02 -2.89 16.60
CA GLY A 202 -9.49 -3.70 17.71
C GLY A 202 -9.61 -5.21 17.51
N ILE A 203 -10.08 -5.66 16.36
CA ILE A 203 -10.24 -7.07 16.02
C ILE A 203 -8.94 -7.57 15.33
N ARG A 204 -8.10 -8.33 16.05
CA ARG A 204 -6.80 -8.82 15.55
C ARG A 204 -6.88 -9.68 14.28
N LEU A 205 -8.04 -10.27 14.00
CA LEU A 205 -8.28 -11.04 12.78
C LEU A 205 -8.42 -10.17 11.54
N LEU A 206 -8.83 -8.90 11.70
CA LEU A 206 -9.00 -7.94 10.63
C LEU A 206 -7.73 -7.12 10.46
N LYS A 207 -7.04 -7.31 9.34
CA LYS A 207 -5.79 -6.63 9.01
C LYS A 207 -5.94 -5.83 7.72
N ARG A 208 -5.15 -4.74 7.58
CA ARG A 208 -5.13 -3.89 6.38
C ARG A 208 -6.53 -3.49 5.91
N GLY A 209 -7.31 -2.90 6.82
CA GLY A 209 -8.67 -2.44 6.51
C GLY A 209 -8.79 -0.93 6.51
N TYR A 210 -9.58 -0.41 5.58
CA TYR A 210 -10.02 0.97 5.62
C TYR A 210 -11.10 1.14 6.69
N VAL A 211 -10.97 2.21 7.48
CA VAL A 211 -11.94 2.57 8.53
C VAL A 211 -12.38 4.00 8.34
N ALA A 212 -13.67 4.19 8.18
CA ALA A 212 -14.32 5.50 8.16
C ALA A 212 -15.06 5.75 9.49
N GLN A 213 -14.81 6.91 10.10
CA GLN A 213 -15.47 7.35 11.33
C GLN A 213 -16.64 8.26 10.99
N TYR A 214 -17.78 8.00 11.61
CA TYR A 214 -19.00 8.81 11.57
C TYR A 214 -19.57 9.01 12.98
N ASP A 215 -20.46 9.97 13.17
CA ASP A 215 -21.21 10.12 14.42
C ASP A 215 -22.05 8.88 14.74
N ILE A 216 -22.55 8.21 13.69
CA ILE A 216 -23.41 7.03 13.79
C ILE A 216 -22.65 5.71 13.98
N GLY A 217 -21.31 5.71 13.98
CA GLY A 217 -20.48 4.51 14.13
C GLY A 217 -19.24 4.51 13.26
N LYS A 218 -18.59 3.36 13.19
CA LYS A 218 -17.39 3.14 12.36
C LYS A 218 -17.68 2.10 11.28
N ALA A 219 -17.57 2.51 10.01
CA ALA A 219 -17.56 1.59 8.89
C ALA A 219 -16.15 1.04 8.66
N PHE A 220 -16.05 -0.21 8.24
CA PHE A 220 -14.76 -0.78 7.84
C PHE A 220 -14.90 -1.66 6.61
N VAL A 221 -13.82 -1.79 5.85
CA VAL A 221 -13.67 -2.71 4.71
C VAL A 221 -12.26 -3.29 4.73
N VAL A 222 -12.18 -4.61 4.77
CA VAL A 222 -10.96 -5.39 4.58
C VAL A 222 -11.05 -6.09 3.25
N MET A 223 -10.01 -5.99 2.43
CA MET A 223 -9.92 -6.65 1.14
C MET A 223 -8.99 -7.86 1.26
N GLU A 224 -9.55 -9.05 1.18
CA GLU A 224 -8.79 -10.29 1.20
C GLU A 224 -8.18 -10.60 -0.17
N ALA A 225 -7.19 -11.51 -0.20
CA ALA A 225 -6.54 -11.92 -1.43
C ALA A 225 -7.51 -12.61 -2.40
N SER A 226 -8.48 -13.38 -1.85
CA SER A 226 -9.49 -14.10 -2.63
C SER A 226 -10.82 -14.22 -1.88
N ALA A 227 -11.87 -14.68 -2.57
CA ALA A 227 -13.16 -14.98 -1.95
C ALA A 227 -13.04 -16.12 -0.91
N GLU A 228 -12.18 -17.10 -1.15
CA GLU A 228 -11.93 -18.24 -0.25
C GLU A 228 -11.30 -17.76 1.06
N SER A 229 -10.31 -16.86 1.01
CA SER A 229 -9.73 -16.27 2.21
C SER A 229 -10.75 -15.42 2.99
N ALA A 230 -11.63 -14.71 2.29
CA ALA A 230 -12.71 -13.96 2.92
C ALA A 230 -13.75 -14.89 3.60
N ILE A 231 -14.09 -16.04 3.00
CA ILE A 231 -14.94 -17.08 3.62
C ILE A 231 -14.27 -17.60 4.90
N ALA A 232 -12.98 -17.95 4.83
CA ALA A 232 -12.23 -18.44 5.99
C ALA A 232 -12.15 -17.39 7.11
N LEU A 233 -11.98 -16.10 6.75
CA LEU A 233 -12.00 -15.00 7.72
C LEU A 233 -13.36 -14.85 8.39
N MET A 234 -14.46 -14.92 7.64
CA MET A 234 -15.82 -14.89 8.19
C MET A 234 -16.07 -16.03 9.19
N ALA A 235 -15.63 -17.25 8.89
CA ALA A 235 -15.73 -18.38 9.79
C ALA A 235 -14.96 -18.15 11.11
N LYS A 236 -13.73 -17.61 11.02
CA LYS A 236 -12.92 -17.24 12.21
C LYS A 236 -13.59 -16.14 13.03
N LEU A 237 -14.18 -15.13 12.39
CA LEU A 237 -14.89 -14.05 13.07
C LEU A 237 -16.12 -14.57 13.82
N ARG A 238 -16.93 -15.47 13.22
CA ARG A 238 -18.03 -16.13 13.92
C ARG A 238 -17.57 -16.93 15.12
N GLY A 239 -16.47 -17.67 14.99
CA GLY A 239 -15.90 -18.45 16.09
C GLY A 239 -15.34 -17.60 17.24
N ARG A 240 -14.91 -16.35 16.94
CA ARG A 240 -14.44 -15.42 17.96
C ARG A 240 -15.57 -14.79 18.79
N PHE A 241 -16.72 -14.54 18.18
CA PHE A 241 -17.82 -13.82 18.81
C PHE A 241 -18.93 -14.77 19.28
N ALA A 242 -19.36 -14.63 20.52
CA ALA A 242 -20.54 -15.30 21.01
C ALA A 242 -21.81 -14.54 20.57
N GLY A 243 -22.94 -15.23 20.46
CA GLY A 243 -24.25 -14.61 20.22
C GLY A 243 -24.44 -14.00 18.83
N THR A 244 -23.69 -14.48 17.83
CA THR A 244 -23.88 -14.04 16.44
C THR A 244 -25.24 -14.50 15.89
N THR A 245 -25.94 -13.59 15.24
CA THR A 245 -27.21 -13.87 14.54
C THR A 245 -27.02 -13.62 13.05
N ALA A 246 -27.34 -14.63 12.23
CA ALA A 246 -27.29 -14.51 10.78
C ALA A 246 -28.29 -13.45 10.27
N VAL A 247 -27.87 -12.66 9.27
CA VAL A 247 -28.69 -11.64 8.61
C VAL A 247 -28.46 -11.69 7.10
N ALA A 248 -29.44 -11.23 6.33
CA ALA A 248 -29.36 -11.25 4.86
C ALA A 248 -28.70 -9.95 4.34
N ILE A 249 -27.38 -10.01 4.10
CA ILE A 249 -26.60 -8.95 3.45
C ILE A 249 -25.56 -9.62 2.54
N ALA A 250 -25.52 -9.26 1.27
CA ALA A 250 -24.59 -9.78 0.27
C ALA A 250 -24.48 -11.32 0.31
N ASP A 251 -23.26 -11.88 0.32
CA ASP A 251 -23.04 -13.34 0.22
C ASP A 251 -23.18 -14.06 1.56
N ASP A 252 -22.80 -13.39 2.65
CA ASP A 252 -22.84 -13.91 4.02
C ASP A 252 -22.75 -12.75 5.01
N ALA A 253 -23.54 -12.80 6.10
CA ALA A 253 -23.49 -11.77 7.11
C ALA A 253 -23.99 -12.25 8.47
N PHE A 254 -23.56 -11.54 9.51
CA PHE A 254 -24.08 -11.69 10.87
C PHE A 254 -24.07 -10.37 11.63
N LYS A 255 -24.89 -10.28 12.63
CA LYS A 255 -24.89 -9.21 13.63
C LYS A 255 -24.66 -9.76 15.02
N LEU A 256 -24.18 -8.92 15.92
CA LEU A 256 -24.01 -9.22 17.33
C LEU A 256 -23.99 -7.93 18.16
N ASP A 257 -24.16 -8.10 19.48
CA ASP A 257 -23.83 -7.09 20.47
C ASP A 257 -22.54 -7.50 21.18
N ASP A 258 -21.52 -6.66 21.13
CA ASP A 258 -20.22 -6.90 21.79
C ASP A 258 -19.97 -5.83 22.86
N LYS A 259 -19.41 -6.25 23.98
CA LYS A 259 -19.14 -5.36 25.12
C LYS A 259 -18.29 -4.13 24.75
N TYR A 260 -17.36 -4.27 23.80
CA TYR A 260 -16.40 -3.23 23.43
C TYR A 260 -16.73 -2.55 22.10
N LEU A 261 -17.35 -3.28 21.19
CA LEU A 261 -17.70 -2.79 19.85
C LEU A 261 -19.16 -2.34 19.74
N GLY A 262 -19.96 -2.51 20.82
CA GLY A 262 -21.39 -2.23 20.79
C GLY A 262 -22.12 -3.08 19.75
N GLN A 263 -23.13 -2.49 19.10
CA GLN A 263 -23.81 -3.13 18.01
C GLN A 263 -22.91 -3.21 16.77
N VAL A 264 -22.78 -4.43 16.23
CA VAL A 264 -21.91 -4.74 15.12
C VAL A 264 -22.69 -5.50 14.04
N SER A 265 -22.43 -5.19 12.79
CA SER A 265 -22.85 -6.00 11.65
C SER A 265 -21.66 -6.21 10.73
N ILE A 266 -21.34 -7.48 10.43
CA ILE A 266 -20.22 -7.86 9.54
C ILE A 266 -20.79 -8.68 8.39
N PHE A 267 -20.35 -8.37 7.17
CA PHE A 267 -20.77 -9.09 5.96
C PHE A 267 -19.57 -9.37 5.05
N ARG A 268 -19.75 -10.34 4.15
CA ARG A 268 -18.86 -10.64 3.04
C ARG A 268 -19.55 -10.35 1.70
N LYS A 269 -18.81 -9.72 0.79
CA LYS A 269 -19.17 -9.61 -0.64
C LYS A 269 -17.92 -9.96 -1.47
N GLY A 270 -17.96 -11.07 -2.18
CA GLY A 270 -16.80 -11.58 -2.88
C GLY A 270 -15.60 -11.75 -1.94
N ARG A 271 -14.51 -11.01 -2.22
CA ARG A 271 -13.29 -10.98 -1.40
C ARG A 271 -13.27 -9.90 -0.30
N TYR A 272 -14.34 -9.14 -0.17
CA TYR A 272 -14.43 -8.07 0.81
C TYR A 272 -15.14 -8.55 2.08
N VAL A 273 -14.51 -8.29 3.24
CA VAL A 273 -15.12 -8.42 4.57
C VAL A 273 -15.30 -7.02 5.14
N ALA A 274 -16.54 -6.64 5.39
CA ALA A 274 -16.86 -5.27 5.72
C ALA A 274 -18.00 -5.19 6.75
N GLY A 275 -18.25 -3.98 7.27
CA GLY A 275 -19.34 -3.81 8.22
C GLY A 275 -19.30 -2.51 8.97
N TYR A 276 -20.08 -2.47 10.04
CA TYR A 276 -20.15 -1.39 10.99
C TYR A 276 -19.95 -1.91 12.42
N GLY A 277 -19.23 -1.14 13.24
CA GLY A 277 -19.13 -1.33 14.68
C GLY A 277 -19.27 -0.01 15.43
N ASN A 278 -19.42 -0.06 16.74
CA ASN A 278 -19.70 1.08 17.59
C ASN A 278 -20.90 1.90 17.10
N VAL A 279 -21.93 1.21 16.63
CA VAL A 279 -23.13 1.84 16.06
C VAL A 279 -23.89 2.55 17.18
N ALA A 280 -24.23 3.82 16.95
CA ALA A 280 -24.92 4.66 17.91
C ALA A 280 -26.34 4.14 18.23
N ALA A 281 -26.83 4.39 19.43
CA ALA A 281 -28.16 4.01 19.86
C ALA A 281 -29.24 4.58 18.89
N GLY A 282 -30.21 3.76 18.55
CA GLY A 282 -31.28 4.13 17.61
C GLY A 282 -30.92 3.95 16.13
N GLN A 283 -29.69 3.56 15.80
CA GLN A 283 -29.30 3.18 14.44
C GLN A 283 -29.38 1.67 14.27
N ASP A 284 -29.73 1.21 13.06
CA ASP A 284 -29.72 -0.22 12.73
C ASP A 284 -28.42 -0.62 12.03
N PRO A 285 -27.54 -1.42 12.67
CA PRO A 285 -26.28 -1.84 12.06
C PRO A 285 -26.46 -2.66 10.78
N VAL A 286 -27.57 -3.38 10.63
CA VAL A 286 -27.86 -4.19 9.43
C VAL A 286 -28.18 -3.29 8.24
N SER A 287 -28.97 -2.26 8.42
CA SER A 287 -29.29 -1.28 7.37
C SER A 287 -28.04 -0.51 6.92
N LEU A 288 -27.20 -0.07 7.87
CA LEU A 288 -25.94 0.60 7.56
C LEU A 288 -24.99 -0.32 6.76
N ALA A 289 -24.84 -1.57 7.18
CA ALA A 289 -23.98 -2.55 6.50
C ALA A 289 -24.53 -2.88 5.10
N ARG A 290 -25.85 -2.98 4.92
CA ARG A 290 -26.47 -3.19 3.60
C ARG A 290 -26.21 -2.03 2.65
N ALA A 291 -26.29 -0.80 3.13
CA ALA A 291 -25.96 0.39 2.34
C ALA A 291 -24.46 0.38 1.92
N LEU A 292 -23.56 -0.01 2.82
CA LEU A 292 -22.13 -0.16 2.50
C LEU A 292 -21.90 -1.27 1.46
N ALA A 293 -22.59 -2.43 1.58
CA ALA A 293 -22.48 -3.53 0.62
C ALA A 293 -22.87 -3.13 -0.80
N GLY A 294 -23.84 -2.22 -0.95
CA GLY A 294 -24.23 -1.66 -2.25
C GLY A 294 -23.18 -0.78 -2.91
N ARG A 295 -22.17 -0.31 -2.15
CA ARG A 295 -21.09 0.55 -2.66
C ARG A 295 -19.82 -0.22 -3.01
N LEU A 296 -19.67 -1.44 -2.52
CA LEU A 296 -18.52 -2.29 -2.85
C LEU A 296 -18.66 -2.88 -4.26
N PRO A 297 -17.53 -3.10 -4.96
CA PRO A 297 -17.53 -3.72 -6.28
C PRO A 297 -18.08 -5.14 -6.27
#